data_6417b39cb2639e3d20e09939dfb247a0
#
_entry.id   6417b39cb2639e3d20e09939dfb247a0
#
_cell.length_a   1.000
_cell.length_b   1.000
_cell.length_c   1.000
_cell.angle_alpha   90.00
_cell.angle_beta   90.00
_cell.angle_gamma   90.00
#
_symmetry.space_group_name_H-M   'P 1'
#
loop_
_entity.id
_entity.type
_entity.pdbx_description
1 polymer ?
#
loop_
_entity_poly.entity_id
_entity_poly.type
_entity_poly.pdbx_seq_one_letter_code
_entity_poly.pdbx_strand_id
1 'polypeptide(L)'
;MPRTRISADPTEHDAALELARRVGERIRVARRRAGLTQSQLAGERYTKAYISALETGITRPSMVALNYIASQLGLPASHFLGEAHPTWSRLEVDMRLAAGDWAGAAEGYRSLMETGLGDVARAEALRGLAEAEARQDRGREAIAAAAEATRIFAGLGRTVDAALSRYWLAYGTYLTDNESDARSQLQGLLAQVRSGLQVEPDFEMRLLTALAAVESRVGEHDRSLAYLEEARGMADDLDDRRRANFLFNLAISYRETGDVEAAIRVGQQGLALYRAAGAPFESATIENDLAMAYLALGNLERATELAAEAHEQFETVGDDRFLAAVLDTEAQIALAGGLHDRAMALTARSNQLARDTGNRLVETLSLITAARVLRARGDREEAERRYAAAAELARAGSGQGRLRDLLGEWADLRAEGGDYQGAYELTSEAVKVN
;
A
#
# COMPACT_ATOMS: atom_id res chain seq x y z
N MET A 1 -8.88 31.61 26.76
CA MET A 1 -10.31 31.29 26.54
C MET A 1 -10.50 29.81 26.89
N PRO A 2 -11.47 29.42 27.73
CA PRO A 2 -11.63 28.05 28.17
C PRO A 2 -12.15 27.19 27.00
N ARG A 3 -11.53 26.04 26.78
CA ARG A 3 -11.98 25.01 25.83
C ARG A 3 -13.35 24.50 26.28
N THR A 4 -14.38 24.72 25.47
CA THR A 4 -15.71 24.15 25.66
C THR A 4 -15.60 22.63 25.53
N ARG A 5 -15.74 21.89 26.63
CA ARG A 5 -15.95 20.45 26.61
C ARG A 5 -17.29 20.20 25.92
N ILE A 6 -17.25 19.63 24.72
CA ILE A 6 -18.41 19.01 24.09
C ILE A 6 -18.74 17.82 24.98
N SER A 7 -19.93 17.81 25.58
CA SER A 7 -20.43 16.67 26.38
C SER A 7 -20.64 15.51 25.40
N ALA A 8 -19.85 14.44 25.54
CA ALA A 8 -20.08 13.19 24.85
C ALA A 8 -21.47 12.66 25.22
N ASP A 9 -22.17 12.12 24.23
CA ASP A 9 -23.46 11.44 24.42
C ASP A 9 -23.26 10.29 25.42
N PRO A 10 -24.11 10.11 26.43
CA PRO A 10 -24.02 9.03 27.42
C PRO A 10 -23.88 7.64 26.77
N THR A 11 -24.50 7.41 25.63
CA THR A 11 -24.44 6.16 24.86
C THR A 11 -23.05 5.89 24.26
N GLU A 12 -22.32 6.93 23.82
CA GLU A 12 -20.93 6.80 23.32
C GLU A 12 -19.94 6.50 24.46
N HIS A 13 -20.17 7.06 25.64
CA HIS A 13 -19.31 6.82 26.79
C HIS A 13 -19.38 5.36 27.28
N ASP A 14 -20.61 4.81 27.34
CA ASP A 14 -20.84 3.43 27.75
C ASP A 14 -20.26 2.44 26.70
N ALA A 15 -20.43 2.72 25.42
CA ALA A 15 -19.84 1.92 24.34
C ALA A 15 -18.31 1.92 24.38
N ALA A 16 -17.70 3.07 24.67
CA ALA A 16 -16.24 3.20 24.78
C ALA A 16 -15.67 2.40 25.99
N LEU A 17 -16.39 2.37 27.11
CA LEU A 17 -16.00 1.56 28.27
C LEU A 17 -16.14 0.06 28.02
N GLU A 18 -17.18 -0.34 27.32
CA GLU A 18 -17.40 -1.73 26.93
C GLU A 18 -16.28 -2.22 25.99
N LEU A 19 -15.93 -1.42 25.00
CA LEU A 19 -14.82 -1.71 24.09
C LEU A 19 -13.49 -1.82 24.85
N ALA A 20 -13.20 -0.89 25.77
CA ALA A 20 -11.98 -0.93 26.57
C ALA A 20 -11.88 -2.21 27.39
N ARG A 21 -12.98 -2.68 27.97
CA ARG A 21 -13.03 -3.94 28.72
C ARG A 21 -12.78 -5.15 27.82
N ARG A 22 -13.42 -5.23 26.67
CA ARG A 22 -13.24 -6.33 25.70
C ARG A 22 -11.80 -6.42 25.19
N VAL A 23 -11.24 -5.28 24.77
CA VAL A 23 -9.86 -5.21 24.31
C VAL A 23 -8.89 -5.58 25.44
N GLY A 24 -9.10 -5.06 26.64
CA GLY A 24 -8.27 -5.34 27.81
C GLY A 24 -8.25 -6.83 28.18
N GLU A 25 -9.40 -7.50 28.18
CA GLU A 25 -9.46 -8.94 28.47
C GLU A 25 -8.75 -9.79 27.40
N ARG A 26 -8.85 -9.42 26.12
CA ARG A 26 -8.11 -10.11 25.04
C ARG A 26 -6.60 -9.94 25.17
N ILE A 27 -6.14 -8.74 25.47
CA ILE A 27 -4.72 -8.48 25.77
C ILE A 27 -4.27 -9.38 26.92
N ARG A 28 -5.03 -9.45 28.01
CA ARG A 28 -4.74 -10.28 29.17
C ARG A 28 -4.66 -11.76 28.81
N VAL A 29 -5.60 -12.27 28.02
CA VAL A 29 -5.63 -13.67 27.57
C VAL A 29 -4.41 -13.97 26.70
N ALA A 30 -4.12 -13.13 25.72
CA ALA A 30 -2.98 -13.31 24.82
C ALA A 30 -1.63 -13.26 25.60
N ARG A 31 -1.47 -12.29 26.48
CA ARG A 31 -0.28 -12.20 27.35
C ARG A 31 -0.08 -13.47 28.18
N ARG A 32 -1.16 -13.99 28.80
CA ARG A 32 -1.08 -15.22 29.61
C ARG A 32 -0.73 -16.43 28.76
N ARG A 33 -1.26 -16.53 27.54
CA ARG A 33 -0.90 -17.60 26.59
C ARG A 33 0.56 -17.53 26.19
N ALA A 34 1.10 -16.33 26.03
CA ALA A 34 2.53 -16.11 25.75
C ALA A 34 3.44 -16.29 27.00
N GLY A 35 2.88 -16.58 28.18
CA GLY A 35 3.65 -16.75 29.41
C GLY A 35 4.27 -15.46 29.97
N LEU A 36 3.87 -14.29 29.47
CA LEU A 36 4.47 -13.01 29.86
C LEU A 36 3.82 -12.43 31.12
N THR A 37 4.64 -11.77 31.96
CA THR A 37 4.14 -10.89 33.02
C THR A 37 3.71 -9.54 32.45
N GLN A 38 2.91 -8.77 33.20
CA GLN A 38 2.55 -7.40 32.79
C GLN A 38 3.77 -6.49 32.62
N SER A 39 4.82 -6.69 33.43
CA SER A 39 6.07 -5.92 33.30
C SER A 39 6.84 -6.27 32.01
N GLN A 40 6.87 -7.54 31.64
CA GLN A 40 7.50 -7.99 30.40
C GLN A 40 6.73 -7.47 29.16
N LEU A 41 5.39 -7.51 29.18
CA LEU A 41 4.58 -6.95 28.10
C LEU A 41 4.72 -5.42 28.00
N ALA A 42 4.93 -4.71 29.12
CA ALA A 42 5.18 -3.27 29.15
C ALA A 42 6.50 -2.90 28.46
N GLY A 43 7.52 -3.77 28.56
CA GLY A 43 8.86 -3.53 28.06
C GLY A 43 9.44 -2.23 28.60
N GLU A 44 10.19 -1.52 27.76
CA GLU A 44 10.78 -0.21 28.10
C GLU A 44 9.84 0.97 27.81
N ARG A 45 8.79 0.74 27.01
CA ARG A 45 7.94 1.82 26.47
C ARG A 45 6.77 2.18 27.38
N TYR A 46 6.27 1.24 28.17
CA TYR A 46 5.13 1.44 29.06
C TYR A 46 5.43 0.97 30.50
N THR A 47 4.53 1.28 31.43
CA THR A 47 4.64 0.81 32.81
C THR A 47 3.75 -0.40 33.06
N LYS A 48 4.11 -1.24 34.03
CA LYS A 48 3.24 -2.33 34.53
C LYS A 48 1.85 -1.82 34.89
N ALA A 49 1.77 -0.62 35.52
CA ALA A 49 0.51 -0.02 35.91
C ALA A 49 -0.37 0.31 34.71
N TYR A 50 0.22 0.79 33.62
CA TYR A 50 -0.50 1.06 32.36
C TYR A 50 -1.07 -0.22 31.75
N ILE A 51 -0.26 -1.29 31.65
CA ILE A 51 -0.74 -2.60 31.14
C ILE A 51 -1.86 -3.14 32.04
N SER A 52 -1.74 -3.01 33.38
CA SER A 52 -2.80 -3.42 34.30
C SER A 52 -4.10 -2.64 34.11
N ALA A 53 -4.00 -1.31 33.90
CA ALA A 53 -5.17 -0.47 33.64
C ALA A 53 -5.84 -0.79 32.31
N LEU A 54 -5.06 -1.15 31.27
CA LEU A 54 -5.57 -1.64 29.98
C LEU A 54 -6.31 -2.98 30.16
N GLU A 55 -5.68 -3.96 30.83
CA GLU A 55 -6.25 -5.30 31.02
C GLU A 55 -7.53 -5.32 31.87
N THR A 56 -7.71 -4.31 32.72
CA THR A 56 -8.92 -4.13 33.52
C THR A 56 -9.98 -3.25 32.86
N GLY A 57 -9.67 -2.69 31.69
CA GLY A 57 -10.59 -1.81 30.96
C GLY A 57 -10.77 -0.43 31.61
N ILE A 58 -9.93 -0.05 32.58
CA ILE A 58 -9.93 1.28 33.20
C ILE A 58 -9.42 2.34 32.20
N THR A 59 -8.48 1.95 31.35
CA THR A 59 -7.88 2.82 30.34
C THR A 59 -8.01 2.16 28.98
N ARG A 60 -8.38 2.96 27.97
CA ARG A 60 -8.42 2.53 26.57
C ARG A 60 -7.01 2.60 25.98
N PRO A 61 -6.52 1.58 25.28
CA PRO A 61 -5.27 1.70 24.54
C PRO A 61 -5.42 2.73 23.40
N SER A 62 -4.38 3.55 23.20
CA SER A 62 -4.20 4.22 21.92
C SER A 62 -3.78 3.17 20.87
N MET A 63 -3.95 3.48 19.58
CA MET A 63 -3.48 2.58 18.51
C MET A 63 -1.97 2.34 18.58
N VAL A 64 -1.19 3.35 18.97
CA VAL A 64 0.25 3.21 19.20
C VAL A 64 0.53 2.17 20.30
N ALA A 65 -0.23 2.21 21.40
CA ALA A 65 -0.10 1.24 22.48
C ALA A 65 -0.58 -0.15 22.07
N LEU A 66 -1.68 -0.24 21.32
CA LEU A 66 -2.22 -1.51 20.84
C LEU A 66 -1.27 -2.19 19.86
N ASN A 67 -0.71 -1.45 18.90
CA ASN A 67 0.30 -1.97 17.97
C ASN A 67 1.57 -2.44 18.69
N TYR A 68 2.05 -1.67 19.68
CA TYR A 68 3.19 -2.10 20.49
C TYR A 68 2.91 -3.40 21.25
N ILE A 69 1.76 -3.50 21.91
CA ILE A 69 1.36 -4.72 22.65
C ILE A 69 1.23 -5.91 21.68
N ALA A 70 0.65 -5.67 20.51
CA ALA A 70 0.50 -6.66 19.45
C ALA A 70 1.86 -7.19 18.99
N SER A 71 2.83 -6.31 18.73
CA SER A 71 4.19 -6.69 18.33
C SER A 71 4.92 -7.50 19.41
N GLN A 72 4.75 -7.13 20.69
CA GLN A 72 5.34 -7.90 21.82
C GLN A 72 4.73 -9.31 21.96
N LEU A 73 3.52 -9.52 21.45
CA LEU A 73 2.80 -10.79 21.51
C LEU A 73 2.87 -11.58 20.19
N GLY A 74 3.50 -11.03 19.15
CA GLY A 74 3.56 -11.65 17.82
C GLY A 74 2.19 -11.81 17.17
N LEU A 75 1.25 -10.87 17.43
CA LEU A 75 -0.14 -10.91 16.96
C LEU A 75 -0.46 -9.60 16.20
N PRO A 76 -1.36 -9.63 15.21
CA PRO A 76 -1.85 -8.39 14.61
C PRO A 76 -2.72 -7.62 15.61
N ALA A 77 -2.72 -6.29 15.55
CA ALA A 77 -3.52 -5.44 16.44
C ALA A 77 -5.04 -5.71 16.31
N SER A 78 -5.51 -6.10 15.13
CA SER A 78 -6.89 -6.52 14.88
C SER A 78 -7.34 -7.72 15.72
N HIS A 79 -6.41 -8.60 16.13
CA HIS A 79 -6.68 -9.73 17.03
C HIS A 79 -7.34 -9.29 18.35
N PHE A 80 -6.99 -8.13 18.87
CA PHE A 80 -7.53 -7.60 20.13
C PHE A 80 -8.90 -6.95 19.95
N LEU A 81 -9.29 -6.56 18.73
CA LEU A 81 -10.59 -5.99 18.41
C LEU A 81 -11.68 -7.06 18.27
N GLY A 82 -11.30 -8.30 17.90
CA GLY A 82 -12.16 -9.49 17.84
C GLY A 82 -13.06 -9.54 16.61
N GLU A 83 -13.95 -10.54 16.57
CA GLU A 83 -14.95 -10.69 15.51
C GLU A 83 -15.98 -9.55 15.55
N ALA A 84 -16.60 -9.27 14.39
CA ALA A 84 -17.61 -8.23 14.23
C ALA A 84 -18.75 -8.39 15.25
N HIS A 85 -19.07 -7.31 15.95
CA HIS A 85 -20.17 -7.29 16.90
C HIS A 85 -21.45 -6.81 16.20
N PRO A 86 -22.65 -7.33 16.52
CA PRO A 86 -23.90 -6.94 15.88
C PRO A 86 -24.28 -5.45 16.06
N THR A 87 -23.66 -4.77 17.03
CA THR A 87 -23.78 -3.31 17.20
C THR A 87 -22.39 -2.68 17.16
N TRP A 88 -22.02 -2.14 16.00
CA TRP A 88 -20.78 -1.40 15.83
C TRP A 88 -20.83 -0.06 16.55
N SER A 89 -19.88 0.21 17.44
CA SER A 89 -19.64 1.59 17.85
C SER A 89 -18.69 2.26 16.84
N ARG A 90 -18.89 3.54 16.57
CA ARG A 90 -18.03 4.33 15.68
C ARG A 90 -16.55 4.16 16.05
N LEU A 91 -16.25 4.23 17.34
CA LEU A 91 -14.89 4.08 17.86
C LEU A 91 -14.26 2.74 17.53
N GLU A 92 -15.03 1.65 17.62
CA GLU A 92 -14.53 0.31 17.27
C GLU A 92 -14.16 0.23 15.79
N VAL A 93 -14.98 0.80 14.93
CA VAL A 93 -14.74 0.82 13.48
C VAL A 93 -13.52 1.67 13.14
N ASP A 94 -13.38 2.87 13.73
CA ASP A 94 -12.21 3.73 13.55
C ASP A 94 -10.91 3.03 14.04
N MET A 95 -11.00 2.25 15.12
CA MET A 95 -9.86 1.45 15.61
C MET A 95 -9.51 0.30 14.66
N ARG A 96 -10.49 -0.36 14.03
CA ARG A 96 -10.23 -1.39 13.01
C ARG A 96 -9.52 -0.80 11.80
N LEU A 97 -10.02 0.34 11.30
CA LEU A 97 -9.36 1.06 10.20
C LEU A 97 -7.90 1.37 10.53
N ALA A 98 -7.65 1.93 11.70
CA ALA A 98 -6.30 2.27 12.16
C ALA A 98 -5.41 1.04 12.45
N ALA A 99 -6.01 -0.12 12.74
CA ALA A 99 -5.31 -1.39 12.94
C ALA A 99 -4.98 -2.11 11.62
N GLY A 100 -5.48 -1.61 10.47
CA GLY A 100 -5.31 -2.26 9.18
C GLY A 100 -6.33 -3.38 8.90
N ASP A 101 -7.34 -3.55 9.75
CA ASP A 101 -8.50 -4.42 9.47
C ASP A 101 -9.49 -3.68 8.58
N TRP A 102 -9.09 -3.47 7.32
CA TRP A 102 -9.85 -2.65 6.38
C TRP A 102 -11.19 -3.29 5.99
N ALA A 103 -11.22 -4.62 5.88
CA ALA A 103 -12.46 -5.35 5.57
C ALA A 103 -13.49 -5.20 6.71
N GLY A 104 -13.05 -5.46 7.96
CA GLY A 104 -13.90 -5.26 9.13
C GLY A 104 -14.31 -3.80 9.35
N ALA A 105 -13.43 -2.84 9.04
CA ALA A 105 -13.76 -1.43 9.09
C ALA A 105 -14.83 -1.06 8.05
N ALA A 106 -14.71 -1.52 6.81
CA ALA A 106 -15.69 -1.25 5.76
C ALA A 106 -17.08 -1.82 6.11
N GLU A 107 -17.14 -3.05 6.61
CA GLU A 107 -18.37 -3.66 7.09
C GLU A 107 -18.98 -2.85 8.24
N GLY A 108 -18.14 -2.47 9.22
CA GLY A 108 -18.57 -1.68 10.37
C GLY A 108 -19.13 -0.32 9.98
N TYR A 109 -18.49 0.42 9.05
CA TYR A 109 -19.02 1.70 8.56
C TYR A 109 -20.36 1.53 7.83
N ARG A 110 -20.53 0.46 7.01
CA ARG A 110 -21.81 0.19 6.36
C ARG A 110 -22.91 -0.07 7.38
N SER A 111 -22.64 -0.90 8.39
CA SER A 111 -23.60 -1.19 9.47
C SER A 111 -23.97 0.06 10.29
N LEU A 112 -22.99 0.93 10.59
CA LEU A 112 -23.24 2.20 11.26
C LEU A 112 -24.20 3.10 10.45
N MET A 113 -24.08 3.14 9.14
CA MET A 113 -24.94 3.95 8.28
C MET A 113 -26.41 3.48 8.29
N GLU A 114 -26.67 2.22 8.59
CA GLU A 114 -28.04 1.68 8.75
C GLU A 114 -28.73 2.14 10.04
N THR A 115 -27.98 2.70 11.00
CA THR A 115 -28.50 3.12 12.31
C THR A 115 -29.15 4.52 12.30
N GLY A 116 -29.25 5.17 11.15
CA GLY A 116 -29.92 6.48 11.06
C GLY A 116 -29.07 7.65 11.56
N LEU A 117 -27.79 7.67 11.23
CA LEU A 117 -26.85 8.73 11.59
C LEU A 117 -27.28 10.12 11.07
N GLY A 118 -27.06 11.16 11.88
CA GLY A 118 -27.14 12.54 11.41
C GLY A 118 -26.07 12.88 10.37
N ASP A 119 -26.25 13.94 9.59
CA ASP A 119 -25.45 14.28 8.42
C ASP A 119 -23.93 14.30 8.68
N VAL A 120 -23.49 14.88 9.79
CA VAL A 120 -22.05 14.95 10.13
C VAL A 120 -21.50 13.54 10.37
N ALA A 121 -22.15 12.76 11.24
CA ALA A 121 -21.70 11.41 11.58
C ALA A 121 -21.75 10.48 10.35
N ARG A 122 -22.78 10.65 9.49
CA ARG A 122 -22.90 9.94 8.22
C ARG A 122 -21.72 10.28 7.27
N ALA A 123 -21.41 11.56 7.10
CA ALA A 123 -20.31 11.98 6.23
C ALA A 123 -18.95 11.50 6.74
N GLU A 124 -18.74 11.51 8.06
CA GLU A 124 -17.51 10.97 8.66
C GLU A 124 -17.40 9.44 8.49
N ALA A 125 -18.53 8.70 8.63
CA ALA A 125 -18.57 7.26 8.38
C ALA A 125 -18.28 6.94 6.89
N LEU A 126 -18.85 7.71 5.97
CA LEU A 126 -18.60 7.59 4.53
C LEU A 126 -17.14 7.88 4.18
N ARG A 127 -16.49 8.88 4.81
CA ARG A 127 -15.08 9.14 4.60
C ARG A 127 -14.21 7.97 5.10
N GLY A 128 -14.52 7.41 6.27
CA GLY A 128 -13.83 6.23 6.78
C GLY A 128 -14.06 5.00 5.90
N LEU A 129 -15.27 4.82 5.37
CA LEU A 129 -15.58 3.77 4.41
C LEU A 129 -14.76 3.95 3.12
N ALA A 130 -14.67 5.17 2.60
CA ALA A 130 -13.88 5.46 1.40
C ALA A 130 -12.39 5.10 1.59
N GLU A 131 -11.82 5.41 2.76
CA GLU A 131 -10.47 4.97 3.10
C GLU A 131 -10.36 3.45 3.16
N ALA A 132 -11.27 2.78 3.87
CA ALA A 132 -11.27 1.33 4.02
C ALA A 132 -11.41 0.59 2.67
N GLU A 133 -12.24 1.10 1.76
CA GLU A 133 -12.40 0.55 0.41
C GLU A 133 -11.17 0.80 -0.46
N ALA A 134 -10.61 2.00 -0.40
CA ALA A 134 -9.41 2.36 -1.14
C ALA A 134 -8.20 1.50 -0.73
N ARG A 135 -8.07 1.20 0.57
CA ARG A 135 -7.02 0.31 1.10
C ARG A 135 -7.17 -1.15 0.66
N GLN A 136 -8.36 -1.54 0.21
CA GLN A 136 -8.66 -2.87 -0.35
C GLN A 136 -8.63 -2.89 -1.89
N ASP A 137 -8.13 -1.83 -2.52
CA ASP A 137 -8.08 -1.69 -3.98
C ASP A 137 -9.48 -1.65 -4.65
N ARG A 138 -10.50 -1.23 -3.89
CA ARG A 138 -11.89 -1.10 -4.35
C ARG A 138 -12.18 0.35 -4.74
N GLY A 139 -11.57 0.77 -5.86
CA GLY A 139 -11.61 2.17 -6.29
C GLY A 139 -13.02 2.72 -6.53
N ARG A 140 -13.93 1.93 -7.12
CA ARG A 140 -15.30 2.37 -7.41
C ARG A 140 -16.12 2.64 -6.16
N GLU A 141 -16.00 1.75 -5.17
CA GLU A 141 -16.66 1.87 -3.88
C GLU A 141 -16.10 3.06 -3.08
N ALA A 142 -14.78 3.25 -3.12
CA ALA A 142 -14.11 4.40 -2.53
C ALA A 142 -14.60 5.72 -3.14
N ILE A 143 -14.71 5.81 -4.46
CA ILE A 143 -15.25 6.98 -5.18
C ILE A 143 -16.67 7.28 -4.71
N ALA A 144 -17.56 6.28 -4.67
CA ALA A 144 -18.94 6.47 -4.30
C ALA A 144 -19.08 7.04 -2.87
N ALA A 145 -18.39 6.43 -1.91
CA ALA A 145 -18.41 6.86 -0.52
C ALA A 145 -17.77 8.26 -0.34
N ALA A 146 -16.62 8.51 -0.95
CA ALA A 146 -15.92 9.79 -0.86
C ALA A 146 -16.70 10.95 -1.50
N ALA A 147 -17.36 10.71 -2.64
CA ALA A 147 -18.17 11.72 -3.32
C ALA A 147 -19.38 12.13 -2.46
N GLU A 148 -20.08 11.16 -1.83
CA GLU A 148 -21.19 11.46 -0.94
C GLU A 148 -20.72 12.20 0.32
N ALA A 149 -19.62 11.77 0.95
CA ALA A 149 -19.04 12.47 2.09
C ALA A 149 -18.66 13.92 1.74
N THR A 150 -18.01 14.13 0.60
CA THR A 150 -17.66 15.46 0.09
C THR A 150 -18.86 16.36 -0.07
N ARG A 151 -19.94 15.84 -0.67
CA ARG A 151 -21.18 16.58 -0.90
C ARG A 151 -21.83 17.02 0.42
N ILE A 152 -21.88 16.12 1.41
CA ILE A 152 -22.48 16.43 2.71
C ILE A 152 -21.62 17.46 3.44
N PHE A 153 -20.30 17.28 3.55
CA PHE A 153 -19.41 18.22 4.22
C PHE A 153 -19.40 19.61 3.55
N ALA A 154 -19.44 19.66 2.21
CA ALA A 154 -19.54 20.92 1.48
C ALA A 154 -20.85 21.64 1.77
N GLY A 155 -21.99 20.92 1.81
CA GLY A 155 -23.29 21.46 2.17
C GLY A 155 -23.36 22.00 3.60
N LEU A 156 -22.55 21.45 4.50
CA LEU A 156 -22.43 21.90 5.91
C LEU A 156 -21.38 23.02 6.10
N GLY A 157 -20.69 23.47 5.04
CA GLY A 157 -19.61 24.45 5.12
C GLY A 157 -18.33 23.92 5.79
N ARG A 158 -18.19 22.60 5.97
CA ARG A 158 -17.01 21.94 6.55
C ARG A 158 -15.95 21.73 5.48
N THR A 159 -15.26 22.81 5.09
CA THR A 159 -14.32 22.83 3.95
C THR A 159 -13.14 21.89 4.10
N VAL A 160 -12.60 21.76 5.32
CA VAL A 160 -11.47 20.85 5.62
C VAL A 160 -11.89 19.39 5.45
N ASP A 161 -13.03 19.00 6.04
CA ASP A 161 -13.53 17.63 5.93
C ASP A 161 -13.91 17.27 4.49
N ALA A 162 -14.43 18.24 3.74
CA ALA A 162 -14.68 18.07 2.31
C ALA A 162 -13.36 17.84 1.54
N ALA A 163 -12.28 18.57 1.86
CA ALA A 163 -10.97 18.37 1.25
C ALA A 163 -10.38 17.00 1.58
N LEU A 164 -10.47 16.56 2.84
CA LEU A 164 -10.05 15.21 3.26
C LEU A 164 -10.83 14.10 2.57
N SER A 165 -12.13 14.32 2.31
CA SER A 165 -12.96 13.37 1.56
C SER A 165 -12.61 13.34 0.07
N ARG A 166 -12.31 14.51 -0.53
CA ARG A 166 -11.84 14.62 -1.91
C ARG A 166 -10.49 13.95 -2.16
N TYR A 167 -9.64 13.86 -1.15
CA TYR A 167 -8.40 13.07 -1.24
C TYR A 167 -8.73 11.59 -1.54
N TRP A 168 -9.67 11.00 -0.81
CA TRP A 168 -10.06 9.61 -1.04
C TRP A 168 -10.83 9.43 -2.36
N LEU A 169 -11.56 10.46 -2.81
CA LEU A 169 -12.17 10.48 -4.14
C LEU A 169 -11.08 10.41 -5.23
N ALA A 170 -10.06 11.26 -5.13
CA ALA A 170 -8.95 11.29 -6.08
C ALA A 170 -8.13 9.98 -6.05
N TYR A 171 -7.90 9.43 -4.84
CA TYR A 171 -7.19 8.17 -4.70
C TYR A 171 -8.00 6.98 -5.26
N GLY A 172 -9.32 6.95 -5.04
CA GLY A 172 -10.22 5.98 -5.69
C GLY A 172 -10.22 6.12 -7.22
N THR A 173 -10.18 7.35 -7.74
CA THR A 173 -10.05 7.62 -9.18
C THR A 173 -8.74 7.05 -9.74
N TYR A 174 -7.63 7.20 -9.01
CA TYR A 174 -6.36 6.56 -9.35
C TYR A 174 -6.45 5.03 -9.38
N LEU A 175 -7.17 4.41 -8.44
CA LEU A 175 -7.36 2.95 -8.39
C LEU A 175 -8.27 2.42 -9.53
N THR A 176 -9.02 3.28 -10.21
CA THR A 176 -9.84 2.91 -11.36
C THR A 176 -9.19 3.22 -12.70
N ASP A 177 -7.86 3.34 -12.70
CA ASP A 177 -7.06 3.56 -13.91
C ASP A 177 -7.43 4.87 -14.66
N ASN A 178 -7.73 5.92 -13.91
CA ASN A 178 -7.98 7.26 -14.44
C ASN A 178 -6.97 8.26 -13.85
N GLU A 179 -5.72 8.12 -14.27
CA GLU A 179 -4.58 8.89 -13.75
C GLU A 179 -4.70 10.38 -14.04
N SER A 180 -5.24 10.75 -15.21
CA SER A 180 -5.40 12.14 -15.60
C SER A 180 -6.34 12.90 -14.66
N ASP A 181 -7.49 12.33 -14.35
CA ASP A 181 -8.46 12.94 -13.46
C ASP A 181 -7.95 12.90 -12.00
N ALA A 182 -7.31 11.80 -11.58
CA ALA A 182 -6.71 11.69 -10.25
C ALA A 182 -5.63 12.77 -10.04
N ARG A 183 -4.73 12.95 -11.01
CA ARG A 183 -3.72 14.01 -11.04
C ARG A 183 -4.34 15.39 -10.87
N SER A 184 -5.33 15.71 -11.70
CA SER A 184 -6.01 17.00 -11.68
C SER A 184 -6.67 17.28 -10.33
N GLN A 185 -7.34 16.30 -9.74
CA GLN A 185 -7.99 16.41 -8.43
C GLN A 185 -6.96 16.63 -7.31
N LEU A 186 -5.86 15.85 -7.29
CA LEU A 186 -4.80 15.97 -6.29
C LEU A 186 -4.06 17.30 -6.40
N GLN A 187 -3.73 17.76 -7.60
CA GLN A 187 -3.11 19.06 -7.83
C GLN A 187 -4.02 20.20 -7.37
N GLY A 188 -5.33 20.11 -7.64
CA GLY A 188 -6.30 21.08 -7.17
C GLY A 188 -6.40 21.13 -5.63
N LEU A 189 -6.29 20.00 -4.95
CA LEU A 189 -6.23 19.94 -3.48
C LEU A 189 -4.93 20.52 -2.95
N LEU A 190 -3.78 20.17 -3.54
CA LEU A 190 -2.48 20.71 -3.17
C LEU A 190 -2.44 22.23 -3.29
N ALA A 191 -3.00 22.78 -4.38
CA ALA A 191 -3.09 24.22 -4.57
C ALA A 191 -3.97 24.89 -3.48
N GLN A 192 -5.06 24.25 -3.03
CA GLN A 192 -5.89 24.77 -1.92
C GLN A 192 -5.13 24.76 -0.60
N VAL A 193 -4.38 23.70 -0.29
CA VAL A 193 -3.53 23.65 0.91
C VAL A 193 -2.50 24.79 0.88
N ARG A 194 -1.80 24.96 -0.21
CA ARG A 194 -0.78 26.01 -0.41
C ARG A 194 -1.37 27.42 -0.42
N SER A 195 -2.64 27.57 -0.78
CA SER A 195 -3.35 28.85 -0.68
C SER A 195 -3.92 29.16 0.71
N GLY A 196 -3.66 28.30 1.71
CA GLY A 196 -3.96 28.56 3.11
C GLY A 196 -5.12 27.75 3.70
N LEU A 197 -5.57 26.67 3.04
CA LEU A 197 -6.51 25.73 3.68
C LEU A 197 -5.84 25.08 4.90
N GLN A 198 -6.38 25.34 6.08
CA GLN A 198 -5.84 24.82 7.35
C GLN A 198 -6.20 23.34 7.51
N VAL A 199 -5.26 22.47 7.21
CA VAL A 199 -5.36 21.01 7.31
C VAL A 199 -4.36 20.46 8.32
N GLU A 200 -4.41 19.14 8.59
CA GLU A 200 -3.40 18.45 9.37
C GLU A 200 -2.02 18.58 8.69
N PRO A 201 -0.92 18.69 9.46
CA PRO A 201 0.42 18.93 8.91
C PRO A 201 0.87 17.86 7.88
N ASP A 202 0.43 16.61 8.05
CA ASP A 202 0.78 15.50 7.16
C ASP A 202 -0.06 15.44 5.87
N PHE A 203 -1.09 16.29 5.73
CA PHE A 203 -1.98 16.21 4.57
C PHE A 203 -1.31 16.64 3.27
N GLU A 204 -0.46 17.67 3.29
CA GLU A 204 0.32 18.09 2.12
C GLU A 204 1.26 16.98 1.67
N MET A 205 1.96 16.34 2.59
CA MET A 205 2.82 15.20 2.28
C MET A 205 2.03 14.02 1.67
N ARG A 206 0.83 13.73 2.19
CA ARG A 206 -0.04 12.68 1.61
C ARG A 206 -0.44 13.01 0.17
N LEU A 207 -0.71 14.28 -0.14
CA LEU A 207 -1.01 14.72 -1.50
C LEU A 207 0.19 14.55 -2.43
N LEU A 208 1.38 14.96 -1.98
CA LEU A 208 2.63 14.80 -2.75
C LEU A 208 2.94 13.31 -2.99
N THR A 209 2.79 12.46 -1.99
CA THR A 209 2.99 11.01 -2.14
C THR A 209 1.97 10.39 -3.11
N ALA A 210 0.71 10.82 -3.06
CA ALA A 210 -0.32 10.34 -4.00
C ALA A 210 -0.05 10.82 -5.44
N LEU A 211 0.41 12.07 -5.62
CA LEU A 211 0.83 12.58 -6.92
C LEU A 211 2.02 11.78 -7.47
N ALA A 212 3.01 11.50 -6.62
CA ALA A 212 4.15 10.67 -7.01
C ALA A 212 3.72 9.28 -7.49
N ALA A 213 2.76 8.64 -6.81
CA ALA A 213 2.21 7.35 -7.23
C ALA A 213 1.52 7.43 -8.61
N VAL A 214 0.76 8.51 -8.85
CA VAL A 214 0.13 8.75 -10.17
C VAL A 214 1.19 8.92 -11.25
N GLU A 215 2.22 9.76 -11.02
CA GLU A 215 3.28 10.00 -11.99
C GLU A 215 4.10 8.74 -12.28
N SER A 216 4.42 7.96 -11.24
CA SER A 216 5.13 6.68 -11.40
C SER A 216 4.33 5.68 -12.27
N ARG A 217 3.00 5.62 -12.10
CA ARG A 217 2.15 4.71 -12.87
C ARG A 217 2.12 5.06 -14.37
N VAL A 218 2.19 6.34 -14.72
CA VAL A 218 2.26 6.78 -16.13
C VAL A 218 3.67 6.81 -16.70
N GLY A 219 4.68 6.41 -15.92
CA GLY A 219 6.08 6.36 -16.34
C GLY A 219 6.82 7.71 -16.27
N GLU A 220 6.24 8.73 -15.61
CA GLU A 220 6.86 10.04 -15.39
C GLU A 220 7.70 10.01 -14.09
N HIS A 221 8.73 9.14 -14.08
CA HIS A 221 9.51 8.83 -12.86
C HIS A 221 10.24 10.04 -12.28
N ASP A 222 10.75 10.96 -13.12
CA ASP A 222 11.40 12.19 -12.65
C ASP A 222 10.42 13.10 -11.89
N ARG A 223 9.16 13.18 -12.33
CA ARG A 223 8.12 13.94 -11.63
C ARG A 223 7.72 13.27 -10.33
N SER A 224 7.61 11.94 -10.35
CA SER A 224 7.36 11.15 -9.13
C SER A 224 8.43 11.44 -8.09
N LEU A 225 9.71 11.36 -8.46
CA LEU A 225 10.83 11.66 -7.59
C LEU A 225 10.79 13.11 -7.08
N ALA A 226 10.48 14.09 -7.94
CA ALA A 226 10.41 15.49 -7.54
C ALA A 226 9.35 15.73 -6.45
N TYR A 227 8.16 15.11 -6.54
CA TYR A 227 7.13 15.20 -5.50
C TYR A 227 7.57 14.56 -4.18
N LEU A 228 8.26 13.41 -4.24
CA LEU A 228 8.74 12.74 -3.02
C LEU A 228 9.90 13.48 -2.37
N GLU A 229 10.81 14.04 -3.14
CA GLU A 229 11.89 14.89 -2.59
C GLU A 229 11.34 16.15 -1.93
N GLU A 230 10.30 16.76 -2.50
CA GLU A 230 9.60 17.88 -1.86
C GLU A 230 8.96 17.47 -0.53
N ALA A 231 8.35 16.27 -0.47
CA ALA A 231 7.74 15.75 0.74
C ALA A 231 8.74 15.30 1.81
N ARG A 232 10.01 15.08 1.44
CA ARG A 232 11.03 14.48 2.30
C ARG A 232 11.23 15.19 3.62
N GLY A 233 11.28 16.54 3.59
CA GLY A 233 11.44 17.34 4.80
C GLY A 233 10.25 17.26 5.77
N MET A 234 9.08 16.83 5.29
CA MET A 234 7.87 16.67 6.12
C MET A 234 7.79 15.29 6.76
N ALA A 235 8.60 14.34 6.31
CA ALA A 235 8.56 12.95 6.77
C ALA A 235 9.18 12.73 8.15
N ASP A 236 9.99 13.66 8.64
CA ASP A 236 10.68 13.55 9.93
C ASP A 236 9.72 13.64 11.13
N ASP A 237 8.58 14.30 10.95
CA ASP A 237 7.54 14.48 11.98
C ASP A 237 6.53 13.31 12.02
N LEU A 238 6.67 12.33 11.11
CA LEU A 238 5.77 11.19 11.03
C LEU A 238 6.07 10.14 12.10
N ASP A 239 5.04 9.35 12.44
CA ASP A 239 5.26 8.09 13.14
C ASP A 239 6.06 7.10 12.27
N ASP A 240 6.71 6.14 12.92
CA ASP A 240 7.64 5.20 12.29
C ASP A 240 7.03 4.45 11.10
N ARG A 241 5.74 4.07 11.18
CA ARG A 241 5.06 3.33 10.10
C ARG A 241 4.77 4.19 8.88
N ARG A 242 4.30 5.43 9.09
CA ARG A 242 4.06 6.39 7.99
C ARG A 242 5.37 6.80 7.33
N ARG A 243 6.41 7.01 8.15
CA ARG A 243 7.75 7.31 7.67
C ARG A 243 8.32 6.15 6.84
N ALA A 244 8.15 4.89 7.30
CA ALA A 244 8.58 3.72 6.55
C ALA A 244 7.88 3.62 5.19
N ASN A 245 6.56 3.86 5.14
CA ASN A 245 5.80 3.87 3.88
C ASN A 245 6.30 4.98 2.93
N PHE A 246 6.57 6.17 3.44
CA PHE A 246 7.13 7.26 2.65
C PHE A 246 8.50 6.88 2.07
N LEU A 247 9.40 6.34 2.90
CA LEU A 247 10.73 5.90 2.47
C LEU A 247 10.67 4.77 1.43
N PHE A 248 9.69 3.87 1.55
CA PHE A 248 9.46 2.84 0.55
C PHE A 248 9.09 3.43 -0.82
N ASN A 249 8.13 4.35 -0.88
CA ASN A 249 7.76 5.01 -2.14
C ASN A 249 8.93 5.81 -2.74
N LEU A 250 9.72 6.46 -1.89
CA LEU A 250 10.92 7.19 -2.31
C LEU A 250 11.99 6.22 -2.87
N ALA A 251 12.17 5.04 -2.26
CA ALA A 251 13.09 4.02 -2.75
C ALA A 251 12.68 3.51 -4.14
N ILE A 252 11.38 3.24 -4.35
CA ILE A 252 10.86 2.86 -5.68
C ILE A 252 11.18 3.95 -6.71
N SER A 253 10.90 5.21 -6.41
CA SER A 253 11.16 6.32 -7.33
C SER A 253 12.63 6.49 -7.68
N TYR A 254 13.54 6.36 -6.72
CA TYR A 254 14.97 6.35 -7.00
C TYR A 254 15.39 5.19 -7.90
N ARG A 255 14.85 3.99 -7.66
CA ARG A 255 15.15 2.83 -8.51
C ARG A 255 14.65 3.04 -9.93
N GLU A 256 13.44 3.54 -10.12
CA GLU A 256 12.84 3.80 -11.45
C GLU A 256 13.57 4.93 -12.21
N THR A 257 14.17 5.91 -11.51
CA THR A 257 15.00 6.95 -12.12
C THR A 257 16.47 6.54 -12.32
N GLY A 258 16.83 5.32 -11.89
CA GLY A 258 18.17 4.77 -12.06
C GLY A 258 19.16 5.10 -10.93
N ASP A 259 18.78 5.88 -9.91
CA ASP A 259 19.62 6.08 -8.72
C ASP A 259 19.48 4.89 -7.74
N VAL A 260 19.99 3.76 -8.17
CA VAL A 260 19.86 2.49 -7.44
C VAL A 260 20.53 2.54 -6.06
N GLU A 261 21.61 3.30 -5.92
CA GLU A 261 22.30 3.45 -4.62
C GLU A 261 21.43 4.25 -3.63
N ALA A 262 20.77 5.31 -4.06
CA ALA A 262 19.81 6.04 -3.24
C ALA A 262 18.60 5.17 -2.88
N ALA A 263 18.10 4.39 -3.83
CA ALA A 263 17.02 3.44 -3.60
C ALA A 263 17.37 2.44 -2.47
N ILE A 264 18.54 1.86 -2.50
CA ILE A 264 19.01 0.93 -1.46
C ILE A 264 19.14 1.64 -0.11
N ARG A 265 19.78 2.81 -0.05
CA ARG A 265 19.95 3.54 1.22
C ARG A 265 18.61 3.87 1.88
N VAL A 266 17.66 4.37 1.10
CA VAL A 266 16.35 4.78 1.59
C VAL A 266 15.47 3.57 1.91
N GLY A 267 15.49 2.55 1.06
CA GLY A 267 14.76 1.30 1.29
C GLY A 267 15.21 0.58 2.56
N GLN A 268 16.53 0.52 2.84
CA GLN A 268 17.05 -0.05 4.09
C GLN A 268 16.56 0.71 5.33
N GLN A 269 16.43 2.03 5.27
CA GLN A 269 15.87 2.83 6.37
C GLN A 269 14.39 2.48 6.59
N GLY A 270 13.60 2.38 5.53
CA GLY A 270 12.20 1.98 5.59
C GLY A 270 12.03 0.57 6.15
N LEU A 271 12.86 -0.39 5.69
CA LEU A 271 12.87 -1.77 6.18
C LEU A 271 13.16 -1.85 7.68
N ALA A 272 14.16 -1.09 8.16
CA ALA A 272 14.50 -1.04 9.57
C ALA A 272 13.32 -0.57 10.44
N LEU A 273 12.58 0.45 9.98
CA LEU A 273 11.41 0.97 10.67
C LEU A 273 10.27 -0.05 10.70
N TYR A 274 9.97 -0.73 9.57
CA TYR A 274 8.93 -1.75 9.52
C TYR A 274 9.27 -2.98 10.38
N ARG A 275 10.53 -3.44 10.35
CA ARG A 275 10.99 -4.54 11.22
C ARG A 275 10.87 -4.15 12.71
N ALA A 276 11.26 -2.93 13.08
CA ALA A 276 11.11 -2.40 14.44
C ALA A 276 9.64 -2.28 14.86
N ALA A 277 8.74 -1.98 13.93
CA ALA A 277 7.30 -1.90 14.17
C ALA A 277 6.61 -3.28 14.20
N GLY A 278 7.33 -4.38 13.94
CA GLY A 278 6.74 -5.72 13.84
C GLY A 278 5.72 -5.84 12.71
N ALA A 279 6.03 -5.25 11.55
CA ALA A 279 5.19 -5.21 10.36
C ALA A 279 5.74 -6.18 9.28
N PRO A 280 5.54 -7.51 9.41
CA PRO A 280 6.18 -8.50 8.55
C PRO A 280 5.75 -8.38 7.08
N PHE A 281 4.49 -8.07 6.82
CA PHE A 281 3.97 -7.90 5.47
C PHE A 281 4.63 -6.73 4.73
N GLU A 282 4.69 -5.57 5.38
CA GLU A 282 5.31 -4.37 4.81
C GLU A 282 6.84 -4.55 4.70
N SER A 283 7.47 -5.29 5.63
CA SER A 283 8.88 -5.66 5.53
C SER A 283 9.15 -6.49 4.28
N ALA A 284 8.35 -7.52 4.03
CA ALA A 284 8.47 -8.38 2.84
C ALA A 284 8.30 -7.58 1.54
N THR A 285 7.42 -6.60 1.53
CA THR A 285 7.22 -5.74 0.35
C THR A 285 8.49 -4.92 0.03
N ILE A 286 9.11 -4.31 1.05
CA ILE A 286 10.38 -3.58 0.87
C ILE A 286 11.54 -4.53 0.55
N GLU A 287 11.60 -5.71 1.15
CA GLU A 287 12.62 -6.71 0.86
C GLU A 287 12.60 -7.12 -0.61
N ASN A 288 11.42 -7.33 -1.18
CA ASN A 288 11.26 -7.61 -2.60
C ASN A 288 11.74 -6.44 -3.48
N ASP A 289 11.42 -5.19 -3.13
CA ASP A 289 11.88 -4.03 -3.89
C ASP A 289 13.40 -3.82 -3.77
N LEU A 290 13.97 -4.02 -2.59
CA LEU A 290 15.43 -4.02 -2.40
C LEU A 290 16.13 -5.15 -3.18
N ALA A 291 15.50 -6.33 -3.30
CA ALA A 291 16.01 -7.40 -4.12
C ALA A 291 16.15 -6.96 -5.58
N MET A 292 15.16 -6.26 -6.12
CA MET A 292 15.21 -5.66 -7.47
C MET A 292 16.31 -4.60 -7.59
N ALA A 293 16.49 -3.76 -6.57
CA ALA A 293 17.56 -2.76 -6.57
C ALA A 293 18.96 -3.41 -6.54
N TYR A 294 19.16 -4.43 -5.72
CA TYR A 294 20.42 -5.18 -5.72
C TYR A 294 20.65 -5.98 -7.01
N LEU A 295 19.61 -6.51 -7.63
CA LEU A 295 19.68 -7.12 -8.94
C LEU A 295 20.17 -6.11 -10.00
N ALA A 296 19.66 -4.90 -9.99
CA ALA A 296 20.07 -3.83 -10.90
C ALA A 296 21.55 -3.43 -10.71
N LEU A 297 22.08 -3.54 -9.48
CA LEU A 297 23.52 -3.40 -9.21
C LEU A 297 24.37 -4.64 -9.59
N GLY A 298 23.74 -5.73 -10.02
CA GLY A 298 24.44 -6.99 -10.29
C GLY A 298 24.84 -7.78 -9.03
N ASN A 299 24.37 -7.39 -7.85
CA ASN A 299 24.62 -8.12 -6.60
C ASN A 299 23.58 -9.24 -6.42
N LEU A 300 23.79 -10.34 -7.15
CA LEU A 300 22.86 -11.47 -7.19
C LEU A 300 22.73 -12.18 -5.83
N GLU A 301 23.79 -12.21 -5.03
CA GLU A 301 23.77 -12.84 -3.71
C GLU A 301 22.76 -12.12 -2.80
N ARG A 302 22.92 -10.80 -2.65
CA ARG A 302 22.02 -10.01 -1.79
C ARG A 302 20.61 -9.94 -2.33
N ALA A 303 20.44 -9.87 -3.65
CA ALA A 303 19.14 -9.94 -4.29
C ALA A 303 18.40 -11.26 -3.96
N THR A 304 19.13 -12.39 -4.03
CA THR A 304 18.58 -13.73 -3.73
C THR A 304 18.17 -13.84 -2.26
N GLU A 305 18.99 -13.36 -1.33
CA GLU A 305 18.68 -13.39 0.11
C GLU A 305 17.39 -12.64 0.41
N LEU A 306 17.27 -11.39 -0.06
CA LEU A 306 16.11 -10.55 0.19
C LEU A 306 14.82 -11.08 -0.47
N ALA A 307 14.92 -11.59 -1.69
CA ALA A 307 13.79 -12.21 -2.36
C ALA A 307 13.32 -13.48 -1.62
N ALA A 308 14.25 -14.28 -1.08
CA ALA A 308 13.89 -15.45 -0.28
C ALA A 308 13.24 -15.09 1.06
N GLU A 309 13.73 -14.03 1.75
CA GLU A 309 13.11 -13.52 2.96
C GLU A 309 11.66 -13.05 2.68
N ALA A 310 11.43 -12.30 1.60
CA ALA A 310 10.11 -11.86 1.18
C ALA A 310 9.18 -13.04 0.81
N HIS A 311 9.71 -14.03 0.09
CA HIS A 311 8.98 -15.24 -0.30
C HIS A 311 8.43 -15.99 0.92
N GLU A 312 9.30 -16.31 1.89
CA GLU A 312 8.93 -17.03 3.12
C GLU A 312 7.83 -16.30 3.88
N GLN A 313 7.91 -14.97 3.96
CA GLN A 313 6.91 -14.16 4.66
C GLN A 313 5.55 -14.19 3.96
N PHE A 314 5.49 -14.00 2.63
CA PHE A 314 4.23 -14.03 1.90
C PHE A 314 3.61 -15.44 1.82
N GLU A 315 4.42 -16.49 1.75
CA GLU A 315 3.94 -17.88 1.90
C GLU A 315 3.31 -18.11 3.29
N THR A 316 3.95 -17.61 4.35
CA THR A 316 3.46 -17.74 5.73
C THR A 316 2.15 -16.99 5.95
N VAL A 317 2.00 -15.81 5.36
CA VAL A 317 0.78 -14.98 5.44
C VAL A 317 -0.34 -15.54 4.54
N GLY A 318 0.01 -16.31 3.51
CA GLY A 318 -0.92 -16.85 2.53
C GLY A 318 -1.42 -15.79 1.55
N ASP A 319 -0.58 -14.79 1.21
CA ASP A 319 -0.94 -13.74 0.25
C ASP A 319 -0.38 -14.06 -1.14
N ASP A 320 -1.16 -14.81 -1.92
CA ASP A 320 -0.80 -15.24 -3.28
C ASP A 320 -0.56 -14.06 -4.25
N ARG A 321 -1.16 -12.90 -3.99
CA ARG A 321 -1.05 -11.70 -4.84
C ARG A 321 0.36 -11.11 -4.79
N PHE A 322 0.95 -11.03 -3.59
CA PHE A 322 2.31 -10.54 -3.37
C PHE A 322 3.35 -11.64 -3.63
N LEU A 323 3.02 -12.90 -3.32
CA LEU A 323 3.85 -14.05 -3.66
C LEU A 323 4.09 -14.13 -5.17
N ALA A 324 3.08 -13.86 -6.00
CA ALA A 324 3.25 -13.80 -7.45
C ALA A 324 4.33 -12.79 -7.87
N ALA A 325 4.38 -11.61 -7.24
CA ALA A 325 5.37 -10.58 -7.54
C ALA A 325 6.80 -11.00 -7.13
N VAL A 326 6.94 -11.62 -5.96
CA VAL A 326 8.25 -12.13 -5.50
C VAL A 326 8.76 -13.23 -6.40
N LEU A 327 7.90 -14.15 -6.85
CA LEU A 327 8.29 -15.19 -7.80
C LEU A 327 8.80 -14.62 -9.13
N ASP A 328 8.25 -13.50 -9.61
CA ASP A 328 8.78 -12.82 -10.79
C ASP A 328 10.16 -12.19 -10.51
N THR A 329 10.35 -11.60 -9.33
CA THR A 329 11.67 -11.10 -8.90
C THR A 329 12.71 -12.24 -8.84
N GLU A 330 12.36 -13.37 -8.22
CA GLU A 330 13.24 -14.56 -8.20
C GLU A 330 13.55 -15.08 -9.60
N ALA A 331 12.55 -15.01 -10.52
CA ALA A 331 12.76 -15.38 -11.92
C ALA A 331 13.77 -14.48 -12.62
N GLN A 332 13.70 -13.17 -12.40
CA GLN A 332 14.65 -12.20 -12.94
C GLN A 332 16.06 -12.42 -12.37
N ILE A 333 16.18 -12.70 -11.06
CA ILE A 333 17.46 -13.05 -10.43
C ILE A 333 18.03 -14.34 -11.03
N ALA A 334 17.19 -15.37 -11.22
CA ALA A 334 17.61 -16.63 -11.83
C ALA A 334 18.05 -16.43 -13.28
N LEU A 335 17.37 -15.58 -14.04
CA LEU A 335 17.75 -15.21 -15.41
C LEU A 335 19.12 -14.52 -15.42
N ALA A 336 19.35 -13.54 -14.56
CA ALA A 336 20.63 -12.85 -14.45
C ALA A 336 21.78 -13.79 -14.03
N GLY A 337 21.47 -14.83 -13.24
CA GLY A 337 22.40 -15.90 -12.88
C GLY A 337 22.56 -16.98 -13.96
N GLY A 338 21.92 -16.86 -15.14
CA GLY A 338 21.99 -17.85 -16.23
C GLY A 338 21.19 -19.15 -15.96
N LEU A 339 20.36 -19.19 -14.92
CA LEU A 339 19.56 -20.36 -14.51
C LEU A 339 18.23 -20.39 -15.26
N HIS A 340 18.28 -20.49 -16.59
CA HIS A 340 17.14 -20.30 -17.47
C HIS A 340 15.96 -21.25 -17.19
N ASP A 341 16.23 -22.53 -16.83
CA ASP A 341 15.14 -23.48 -16.51
C ASP A 341 14.42 -23.10 -15.23
N ARG A 342 15.18 -22.67 -14.20
CA ARG A 342 14.62 -22.17 -12.95
C ARG A 342 13.82 -20.90 -13.19
N ALA A 343 14.34 -19.96 -13.98
CA ALA A 343 13.66 -18.72 -14.32
C ALA A 343 12.29 -19.02 -15.02
N MET A 344 12.27 -19.95 -15.99
CA MET A 344 11.02 -20.35 -16.65
C MET A 344 9.99 -20.97 -15.70
N ALA A 345 10.44 -21.82 -14.79
CA ALA A 345 9.54 -22.43 -13.80
C ALA A 345 8.92 -21.38 -12.85
N LEU A 346 9.74 -20.41 -12.42
CA LEU A 346 9.31 -19.32 -11.55
C LEU A 346 8.34 -18.38 -12.27
N THR A 347 8.62 -17.99 -13.53
CA THR A 347 7.69 -17.16 -14.32
C THR A 347 6.34 -17.85 -14.55
N ALA A 348 6.35 -19.17 -14.79
CA ALA A 348 5.11 -19.92 -14.97
C ALA A 348 4.25 -19.92 -13.69
N ARG A 349 4.88 -20.12 -12.52
CA ARG A 349 4.19 -20.07 -11.21
C ARG A 349 3.69 -18.67 -10.90
N SER A 350 4.52 -17.64 -11.11
CA SER A 350 4.15 -16.23 -10.95
C SER A 350 2.92 -15.88 -11.81
N ASN A 351 2.98 -16.22 -13.11
CA ASN A 351 1.89 -15.94 -14.04
C ASN A 351 0.59 -16.64 -13.65
N GLN A 352 0.66 -17.89 -13.19
CA GLN A 352 -0.52 -18.61 -12.73
C GLN A 352 -1.16 -17.93 -11.51
N LEU A 353 -0.38 -17.64 -10.47
CA LEU A 353 -0.88 -16.94 -9.27
C LEU A 353 -1.42 -15.55 -9.60
N ALA A 354 -0.76 -14.81 -10.50
CA ALA A 354 -1.22 -13.49 -10.92
C ALA A 354 -2.59 -13.56 -11.61
N ARG A 355 -2.84 -14.58 -12.44
CA ARG A 355 -4.16 -14.85 -13.05
C ARG A 355 -5.20 -15.22 -12.02
N ASP A 356 -4.88 -16.14 -11.12
CA ASP A 356 -5.81 -16.65 -10.11
C ASP A 356 -6.25 -15.55 -9.15
N THR A 357 -5.36 -14.59 -8.88
CA THR A 357 -5.63 -13.41 -8.03
C THR A 357 -6.14 -12.18 -8.78
N GLY A 358 -6.19 -12.23 -10.13
CA GLY A 358 -6.59 -11.10 -10.97
C GLY A 358 -5.58 -9.95 -11.00
N ASN A 359 -4.32 -10.20 -10.60
CA ASN A 359 -3.25 -9.20 -10.58
C ASN A 359 -2.65 -9.01 -11.99
N ARG A 360 -3.34 -8.23 -12.82
CA ARG A 360 -2.94 -7.96 -14.21
C ARG A 360 -1.53 -7.37 -14.35
N LEU A 361 -1.10 -6.58 -13.37
CA LEU A 361 0.23 -5.99 -13.39
C LEU A 361 1.31 -7.07 -13.33
N VAL A 362 1.21 -7.98 -12.36
CA VAL A 362 2.18 -9.07 -12.20
C VAL A 362 2.05 -10.09 -13.34
N GLU A 363 0.83 -10.33 -13.86
CA GLU A 363 0.63 -11.15 -15.06
C GLU A 363 1.42 -10.59 -16.24
N THR A 364 1.35 -9.27 -16.48
CA THR A 364 2.12 -8.62 -17.55
C THR A 364 3.63 -8.74 -17.31
N LEU A 365 4.11 -8.48 -16.07
CA LEU A 365 5.54 -8.56 -15.72
C LEU A 365 6.09 -9.98 -15.92
N SER A 366 5.39 -10.99 -15.45
CA SER A 366 5.82 -12.38 -15.59
C SER A 366 5.90 -12.83 -17.05
N LEU A 367 5.02 -12.32 -17.92
CA LEU A 367 5.10 -12.57 -19.36
C LEU A 367 6.33 -11.88 -20.00
N ILE A 368 6.67 -10.67 -19.56
CA ILE A 368 7.89 -9.96 -20.00
C ILE A 368 9.13 -10.74 -19.55
N THR A 369 9.18 -11.14 -18.29
CA THR A 369 10.29 -11.94 -17.76
C THR A 369 10.43 -13.27 -18.50
N ALA A 370 9.32 -13.96 -18.80
CA ALA A 370 9.33 -15.19 -19.62
C ALA A 370 9.87 -14.93 -21.02
N ALA A 371 9.49 -13.82 -21.66
CA ALA A 371 10.00 -13.44 -22.97
C ALA A 371 11.52 -13.19 -22.93
N ARG A 372 12.03 -12.51 -21.92
CA ARG A 372 13.48 -12.30 -21.71
C ARG A 372 14.23 -13.63 -21.54
N VAL A 373 13.67 -14.58 -20.77
CA VAL A 373 14.26 -15.92 -20.61
C VAL A 373 14.31 -16.67 -21.93
N LEU A 374 13.23 -16.64 -22.71
CA LEU A 374 13.16 -17.28 -24.02
C LEU A 374 14.12 -16.64 -25.04
N ARG A 375 14.24 -15.31 -25.05
CA ARG A 375 15.25 -14.58 -25.83
C ARG A 375 16.66 -15.03 -25.46
N ALA A 376 16.96 -15.16 -24.19
CA ALA A 376 18.27 -15.63 -23.72
C ALA A 376 18.58 -17.09 -24.10
N ARG A 377 17.54 -17.92 -24.29
CA ARG A 377 17.64 -19.30 -24.79
C ARG A 377 17.75 -19.35 -26.33
N GLY A 378 17.49 -18.26 -27.04
CA GLY A 378 17.40 -18.22 -28.49
C GLY A 378 16.06 -18.65 -29.07
N ASP A 379 15.06 -18.90 -28.24
CA ASP A 379 13.69 -19.26 -28.69
C ASP A 379 12.87 -17.99 -29.00
N ARG A 380 13.23 -17.39 -30.12
CA ARG A 380 12.72 -16.08 -30.54
C ARG A 380 11.21 -16.09 -30.80
N GLU A 381 10.72 -17.15 -31.44
CA GLU A 381 9.31 -17.21 -31.82
C GLU A 381 8.40 -17.24 -30.58
N GLU A 382 8.78 -18.01 -29.55
CA GLU A 382 8.02 -18.06 -28.30
C GLU A 382 8.19 -16.76 -27.51
N ALA A 383 9.39 -16.13 -27.51
CA ALA A 383 9.62 -14.84 -26.90
C ALA A 383 8.69 -13.75 -27.49
N GLU A 384 8.54 -13.72 -28.82
CA GLU A 384 7.58 -12.81 -29.50
C GLU A 384 6.14 -13.05 -29.04
N ARG A 385 5.71 -14.31 -28.92
CA ARG A 385 4.37 -14.63 -28.40
C ARG A 385 4.15 -14.11 -27.01
N ARG A 386 5.16 -14.18 -26.12
CA ARG A 386 5.08 -13.65 -24.75
C ARG A 386 5.02 -12.13 -24.72
N TYR A 387 5.86 -11.46 -25.51
CA TYR A 387 5.78 -10.00 -25.63
C TYR A 387 4.43 -9.52 -26.19
N ALA A 388 3.89 -10.19 -27.20
CA ALA A 388 2.58 -9.87 -27.74
C ALA A 388 1.47 -10.00 -26.70
N ALA A 389 1.46 -11.11 -25.93
CA ALA A 389 0.49 -11.32 -24.86
C ALA A 389 0.61 -10.27 -23.76
N ALA A 390 1.83 -9.91 -23.34
CA ALA A 390 2.07 -8.86 -22.38
C ALA A 390 1.60 -7.49 -22.89
N ALA A 391 1.81 -7.18 -24.18
CA ALA A 391 1.36 -5.93 -24.80
C ALA A 391 -0.17 -5.81 -24.84
N GLU A 392 -0.89 -6.91 -25.12
CA GLU A 392 -2.35 -6.94 -25.07
C GLU A 392 -2.88 -6.61 -23.66
N LEU A 393 -2.27 -7.21 -22.62
CA LEU A 393 -2.64 -6.91 -21.25
C LEU A 393 -2.33 -5.47 -20.86
N ALA A 394 -1.15 -4.95 -21.25
CA ALA A 394 -0.76 -3.58 -20.96
C ALA A 394 -1.63 -2.54 -21.67
N ARG A 395 -2.07 -2.80 -22.91
CA ARG A 395 -3.02 -1.93 -23.65
C ARG A 395 -4.41 -1.92 -23.02
N ALA A 396 -4.83 -3.05 -22.43
CA ALA A 396 -6.14 -3.17 -21.77
C ALA A 396 -6.18 -2.56 -20.36
N GLY A 397 -5.04 -2.16 -19.82
CA GLY A 397 -4.90 -1.56 -18.48
C GLY A 397 -4.21 -0.19 -18.53
N SER A 398 -3.94 0.38 -17.36
CA SER A 398 -3.33 1.70 -17.17
C SER A 398 -1.81 1.75 -17.26
N GLY A 399 -1.16 0.69 -17.70
CA GLY A 399 0.30 0.54 -17.68
C GLY A 399 1.02 1.22 -18.87
N GLN A 400 0.72 2.47 -19.21
CA GLN A 400 1.28 3.14 -20.38
C GLN A 400 2.82 3.22 -20.37
N GLY A 401 3.45 3.56 -19.25
CA GLY A 401 4.91 3.57 -19.15
C GLY A 401 5.52 2.20 -19.42
N ARG A 402 4.93 1.15 -18.84
CA ARG A 402 5.38 -0.24 -19.06
C ARG A 402 5.15 -0.74 -20.48
N LEU A 403 4.07 -0.29 -21.12
CA LEU A 403 3.83 -0.61 -22.54
C LEU A 403 4.92 -0.02 -23.43
N ARG A 404 5.38 1.19 -23.15
CA ARG A 404 6.48 1.82 -23.88
C ARG A 404 7.76 0.99 -23.80
N ASP A 405 8.16 0.60 -22.57
CA ASP A 405 9.38 -0.18 -22.34
C ASP A 405 9.30 -1.58 -22.98
N LEU A 406 8.15 -2.24 -22.80
CA LEU A 406 7.84 -3.53 -23.40
C LEU A 406 7.93 -3.50 -24.93
N LEU A 407 7.34 -2.48 -25.58
CA LEU A 407 7.39 -2.31 -27.02
C LEU A 407 8.82 -2.06 -27.51
N GLY A 408 9.65 -1.35 -26.72
CA GLY A 408 11.07 -1.17 -26.97
C GLY A 408 11.84 -2.50 -26.96
N GLU A 409 11.68 -3.30 -25.92
CA GLU A 409 12.33 -4.62 -25.82
C GLU A 409 11.89 -5.57 -26.95
N TRP A 410 10.61 -5.54 -27.31
CA TRP A 410 10.09 -6.35 -28.41
C TRP A 410 10.62 -5.87 -29.76
N ALA A 411 10.75 -4.56 -29.96
CA ALA A 411 11.36 -3.99 -31.15
C ALA A 411 12.84 -4.43 -31.30
N ASP A 412 13.60 -4.44 -30.20
CA ASP A 412 14.97 -4.92 -30.19
C ASP A 412 15.03 -6.41 -30.60
N LEU A 413 14.15 -7.26 -30.07
CA LEU A 413 14.09 -8.67 -30.43
C LEU A 413 13.83 -8.84 -31.94
N ARG A 414 12.92 -8.05 -32.53
CA ARG A 414 12.64 -8.08 -33.97
C ARG A 414 13.81 -7.60 -34.80
N ALA A 415 14.47 -6.51 -34.40
CA ALA A 415 15.66 -6.00 -35.04
C ALA A 415 16.80 -7.01 -35.06
N GLU A 416 17.06 -7.72 -33.95
CA GLU A 416 18.01 -8.84 -33.86
C GLU A 416 17.69 -9.96 -34.85
N GLY A 417 16.39 -10.12 -35.20
CA GLY A 417 15.87 -11.06 -36.19
C GLY A 417 15.99 -10.62 -37.63
N GLY A 418 16.39 -9.35 -37.85
CA GLY A 418 16.41 -8.75 -39.15
C GLY A 418 15.04 -8.19 -39.62
N ASP A 419 14.00 -8.26 -38.79
CA ASP A 419 12.70 -7.64 -39.07
C ASP A 419 12.73 -6.16 -38.64
N TYR A 420 13.42 -5.33 -39.40
CA TYR A 420 13.56 -3.90 -39.16
C TYR A 420 12.25 -3.13 -39.35
N GLN A 421 11.37 -3.63 -40.22
CA GLN A 421 10.06 -3.01 -40.43
C GLN A 421 9.17 -3.22 -39.18
N GLY A 422 9.05 -4.44 -38.67
CA GLY A 422 8.28 -4.71 -37.48
C GLY A 422 8.88 -4.01 -36.24
N ALA A 423 10.19 -3.90 -36.15
CA ALA A 423 10.85 -3.13 -35.09
C ALA A 423 10.49 -1.64 -35.14
N TYR A 424 10.48 -1.04 -36.35
CA TYR A 424 10.07 0.35 -36.54
C TYR A 424 8.60 0.59 -36.18
N GLU A 425 7.70 -0.33 -36.52
CA GLU A 425 6.28 -0.23 -36.18
C GLU A 425 6.08 -0.22 -34.66
N LEU A 426 6.73 -1.13 -33.93
CA LEU A 426 6.69 -1.18 -32.46
C LEU A 426 7.29 0.06 -31.80
N THR A 427 8.44 0.53 -32.27
CA THR A 427 9.05 1.78 -31.77
C THR A 427 8.15 3.00 -32.06
N SER A 428 7.50 3.03 -33.21
CA SER A 428 6.55 4.10 -33.58
C SER A 428 5.30 4.07 -32.70
N GLU A 429 4.85 2.88 -32.29
CA GLU A 429 3.78 2.72 -31.29
C GLU A 429 4.24 3.20 -29.92
N ALA A 430 5.43 2.78 -29.45
CA ALA A 430 6.00 3.18 -28.17
C ALA A 430 6.08 4.71 -27.98
N VAL A 431 6.45 5.44 -29.06
CA VAL A 431 6.49 6.91 -29.04
C VAL A 431 5.10 7.54 -28.92
N LYS A 432 4.05 6.85 -29.35
CA LYS A 432 2.65 7.36 -29.29
C LYS A 432 1.97 7.05 -27.94
N VAL A 433 2.55 6.18 -27.16
CA VAL A 433 2.08 5.87 -25.81
C VAL A 433 2.50 7.03 -24.91
N ASN A 434 1.56 7.89 -24.56
CA ASN A 434 1.76 9.06 -23.68
C ASN A 434 1.23 8.80 -22.28
#